data_2de460b293833d477dca64b45a133ba5
#
_entry.id   2de460b293833d477dca64b45a133ba5
#
_cell.length_a   1.000
_cell.length_b   1.000
_cell.length_c   1.000
_cell.angle_alpha   90.00
_cell.angle_beta   90.00
_cell.angle_gamma   90.00
#
_symmetry.space_group_name_H-M   'P 1'
#
loop_
_entity.id
_entity.type
_entity.pdbx_description
1 polymer ?
#
loop_
_entity_poly.entity_id
_entity_poly.type
_entity_poly.pdbx_seq_one_letter_code
_entity_poly.pdbx_strand_id
1 'polypeptide(L)'
;MISLDDPPSSHGNHEKYFVMKLAFSTNAFKNHALDEAISIISKLGYDGVEILCDIPHAYPGAMSEERIAVIKNLISIKGIAVSNLNAFTLYAIGDVYHPSWIEEDLELRSLRIQHTIECVKMAAKLGSKIVSTEPGGPIISSSLNREQLLKTFIDSLTEVVPIAEKERVKILIEPEPELLIQNSQEFLELMDMIESPCIKLNFDIGHFFCVGEDLCKTIYKLADYIEHFHIEDISKERIHKHLLPGEGVIDFKSVFRTIRDVGFDGYATVELYPYQECPEHVAMKSLEFLNGLVC
;
A
#
# COMPACT_ATOMS: atom_id res chain seq x y z
N MET A 1 17.90 63.56 -19.75
CA MET A 1 18.19 62.16 -20.16
C MET A 1 17.47 61.28 -19.18
N ILE A 2 16.37 60.73 -19.60
CA ILE A 2 15.43 59.94 -18.81
C ILE A 2 15.89 58.49 -18.93
N SER A 3 16.18 57.87 -17.80
CA SER A 3 16.48 56.45 -17.69
C SER A 3 15.16 55.66 -17.79
N LEU A 4 15.13 54.69 -18.69
CA LEU A 4 13.99 53.78 -18.90
C LEU A 4 13.97 52.73 -17.83
N ASP A 5 12.84 52.55 -17.16
CA ASP A 5 12.53 51.56 -16.18
C ASP A 5 12.52 50.14 -16.79
N ASP A 6 13.23 49.21 -16.17
CA ASP A 6 13.08 47.79 -16.44
C ASP A 6 11.72 47.27 -15.90
N PRO A 7 11.01 46.39 -16.64
CA PRO A 7 9.77 45.81 -16.14
C PRO A 7 10.04 44.80 -15.04
N PRO A 8 9.15 44.66 -14.05
CA PRO A 8 9.31 43.73 -12.97
C PRO A 8 9.28 42.29 -13.51
N SER A 9 10.27 41.49 -13.11
CA SER A 9 10.36 40.07 -13.38
C SER A 9 9.14 39.35 -12.77
N SER A 10 8.26 38.82 -13.60
CA SER A 10 7.17 37.95 -13.21
C SER A 10 7.77 36.65 -12.68
N HIS A 11 7.90 36.52 -11.35
CA HIS A 11 8.07 35.25 -10.69
C HIS A 11 6.73 34.51 -10.83
N GLY A 12 6.62 33.69 -11.87
CA GLY A 12 5.53 32.75 -11.99
C GLY A 12 5.66 31.73 -10.87
N ASN A 13 4.81 31.86 -9.84
CA ASN A 13 4.51 30.76 -8.96
C ASN A 13 3.88 29.66 -9.81
N HIS A 14 4.67 28.69 -10.26
CA HIS A 14 4.14 27.41 -10.67
C HIS A 14 3.64 26.73 -9.38
N GLU A 15 2.38 26.96 -9.02
CA GLU A 15 1.66 26.07 -8.12
C GLU A 15 1.75 24.67 -8.78
N LYS A 16 2.59 23.81 -8.22
CA LYS A 16 2.55 22.39 -8.55
C LYS A 16 1.20 21.89 -8.05
N TYR A 17 0.26 21.70 -8.96
CA TYR A 17 -0.96 20.96 -8.66
C TYR A 17 -0.52 19.51 -8.39
N PHE A 18 -0.46 19.14 -7.11
CA PHE A 18 -0.28 17.78 -6.69
C PHE A 18 -1.57 17.03 -7.01
N VAL A 19 -1.53 16.18 -8.01
CA VAL A 19 -2.67 15.32 -8.38
C VAL A 19 -2.36 13.94 -7.82
N MET A 20 -2.98 13.61 -6.69
CA MET A 20 -2.98 12.24 -6.18
C MET A 20 -3.66 11.32 -7.20
N LYS A 21 -3.06 10.18 -7.46
CA LYS A 21 -3.54 9.19 -8.42
C LYS A 21 -4.39 8.15 -7.71
N LEU A 22 -5.49 7.75 -8.34
CA LEU A 22 -6.34 6.69 -7.84
C LEU A 22 -5.95 5.34 -8.45
N ALA A 23 -5.83 4.34 -7.61
CA ALA A 23 -5.63 2.95 -8.01
C ALA A 23 -6.67 2.02 -7.36
N PHE A 24 -6.75 0.79 -7.84
CA PHE A 24 -7.62 -0.23 -7.28
C PHE A 24 -6.86 -1.54 -7.09
N SER A 25 -7.10 -2.22 -5.95
CA SER A 25 -6.43 -3.47 -5.63
C SER A 25 -7.08 -4.67 -6.31
N THR A 26 -6.26 -5.54 -6.89
CA THR A 26 -6.73 -6.79 -7.47
C THR A 26 -7.21 -7.79 -6.42
N ASN A 27 -7.00 -7.55 -5.14
CA ASN A 27 -7.46 -8.45 -4.08
C ASN A 27 -8.99 -8.58 -3.97
N ALA A 28 -9.76 -7.62 -4.53
CA ALA A 28 -11.19 -7.75 -4.71
C ALA A 28 -11.57 -8.66 -5.89
N PHE A 29 -10.64 -8.93 -6.81
CA PHE A 29 -10.86 -9.68 -8.06
C PHE A 29 -10.42 -11.14 -7.97
N LYS A 30 -10.42 -11.77 -6.78
CA LYS A 30 -9.92 -13.15 -6.60
C LYS A 30 -10.68 -14.20 -7.43
N ASN A 31 -11.91 -13.90 -7.89
CA ASN A 31 -12.68 -14.75 -8.80
C ASN A 31 -12.36 -14.52 -10.29
N HIS A 32 -11.39 -13.66 -10.61
CA HIS A 32 -10.97 -13.33 -11.98
C HIS A 32 -9.49 -13.66 -12.18
N ALA A 33 -9.10 -13.89 -13.43
CA ALA A 33 -7.68 -13.94 -13.75
C ALA A 33 -7.04 -12.55 -13.60
N LEU A 34 -5.74 -12.50 -13.28
CA LEU A 34 -5.02 -11.22 -13.11
C LEU A 34 -5.14 -10.30 -14.33
N ASP A 35 -5.05 -10.87 -15.56
CA ASP A 35 -5.17 -10.13 -16.82
C ASP A 35 -6.55 -9.47 -16.98
N GLU A 36 -7.58 -10.18 -16.58
CA GLU A 36 -8.96 -9.68 -16.54
C GLU A 36 -9.10 -8.53 -15.55
N ALA A 37 -8.63 -8.72 -14.31
CA ALA A 37 -8.66 -7.71 -13.27
C ALA A 37 -7.96 -6.41 -13.73
N ILE A 38 -6.73 -6.50 -14.26
CA ILE A 38 -6.00 -5.36 -14.81
C ILE A 38 -6.79 -4.68 -15.93
N SER A 39 -7.39 -5.48 -16.83
CA SER A 39 -8.16 -4.93 -17.96
C SER A 39 -9.43 -4.21 -17.52
N ILE A 40 -10.13 -4.71 -16.52
CA ILE A 40 -11.34 -4.10 -15.96
C ILE A 40 -10.97 -2.79 -15.25
N ILE A 41 -9.97 -2.80 -14.35
CA ILE A 41 -9.52 -1.63 -13.59
C ILE A 41 -9.09 -0.51 -14.54
N SER A 42 -8.29 -0.84 -15.57
CA SER A 42 -7.89 0.13 -16.58
C SER A 42 -9.08 0.71 -17.37
N LYS A 43 -10.04 -0.14 -17.77
CA LYS A 43 -11.24 0.28 -18.51
C LYS A 43 -12.14 1.23 -17.70
N LEU A 44 -12.18 1.06 -16.38
CA LEU A 44 -12.92 1.94 -15.48
C LEU A 44 -12.29 3.34 -15.36
N GLY A 45 -11.00 3.51 -15.68
CA GLY A 45 -10.32 4.79 -15.69
C GLY A 45 -9.45 5.07 -14.46
N TYR A 46 -9.06 4.06 -13.71
CA TYR A 46 -8.06 4.19 -12.66
C TYR A 46 -6.67 4.49 -13.25
N ASP A 47 -5.87 5.30 -12.52
CA ASP A 47 -4.50 5.63 -12.90
C ASP A 47 -3.52 4.48 -12.65
N GLY A 48 -3.84 3.62 -11.68
CA GLY A 48 -3.00 2.52 -11.24
C GLY A 48 -3.77 1.26 -10.86
N VAL A 49 -3.05 0.15 -10.84
CA VAL A 49 -3.49 -1.13 -10.30
C VAL A 49 -2.53 -1.61 -9.23
N GLU A 50 -3.04 -1.98 -8.08
CA GLU A 50 -2.30 -2.74 -7.10
C GLU A 50 -2.45 -4.23 -7.38
N ILE A 51 -1.34 -4.95 -7.38
CA ILE A 51 -1.33 -6.37 -7.69
C ILE A 51 -1.14 -7.18 -6.41
N LEU A 52 -2.10 -8.06 -6.11
CA LEU A 52 -1.98 -9.05 -5.05
C LEU A 52 -0.86 -10.04 -5.37
N CYS A 53 0.20 -10.09 -4.54
CA CYS A 53 1.34 -10.98 -4.68
C CYS A 53 1.12 -12.35 -4.02
N ASP A 54 -0.08 -12.85 -4.13
CA ASP A 54 -0.52 -14.14 -3.60
C ASP A 54 -1.45 -14.82 -4.60
N ILE A 55 -1.92 -16.02 -4.26
CA ILE A 55 -2.97 -16.69 -5.04
C ILE A 55 -4.30 -15.92 -4.96
N PRO A 56 -5.08 -15.88 -6.06
CA PRO A 56 -4.85 -16.54 -7.35
C PRO A 56 -4.05 -15.70 -8.36
N HIS A 57 -3.48 -14.55 -7.99
CA HIS A 57 -2.95 -13.58 -8.94
C HIS A 57 -1.45 -13.73 -9.20
N ALA A 58 -0.61 -13.09 -8.38
CA ALA A 58 0.82 -12.97 -8.68
C ALA A 58 1.70 -13.53 -7.55
N TYR A 59 1.34 -14.73 -7.03
CA TYR A 59 2.23 -15.45 -6.11
C TYR A 59 3.59 -15.70 -6.79
N PRO A 60 4.71 -15.16 -6.26
CA PRO A 60 6.00 -15.23 -6.96
C PRO A 60 6.44 -16.64 -7.31
N GLY A 61 6.15 -17.64 -6.45
CA GLY A 61 6.48 -19.03 -6.69
C GLY A 61 5.77 -19.65 -7.90
N ALA A 62 4.70 -19.01 -8.43
CA ALA A 62 3.97 -19.44 -9.62
C ALA A 62 4.16 -18.50 -10.82
N MET A 63 4.96 -17.42 -10.68
CA MET A 63 5.18 -16.42 -11.71
C MET A 63 6.48 -16.68 -12.48
N SER A 64 6.39 -17.31 -13.66
CA SER A 64 7.54 -17.44 -14.56
C SER A 64 7.96 -16.08 -15.15
N GLU A 65 9.20 -15.99 -15.65
CA GLU A 65 9.70 -14.80 -16.34
C GLU A 65 8.83 -14.42 -17.55
N GLU A 66 8.36 -15.43 -18.31
CA GLU A 66 7.46 -15.22 -19.43
C GLU A 66 6.12 -14.65 -18.97
N ARG A 67 5.58 -15.14 -17.84
CA ARG A 67 4.33 -14.63 -17.28
C ARG A 67 4.47 -13.17 -16.83
N ILE A 68 5.57 -12.84 -16.16
CA ILE A 68 5.88 -11.45 -15.76
C ILE A 68 5.97 -10.54 -16.99
N ALA A 69 6.64 -11.01 -18.06
CA ALA A 69 6.73 -10.24 -19.32
C ALA A 69 5.37 -10.02 -19.98
N VAL A 70 4.48 -11.03 -19.97
CA VAL A 70 3.10 -10.90 -20.46
C VAL A 70 2.32 -9.85 -19.67
N ILE A 71 2.37 -9.88 -18.33
CA ILE A 71 1.69 -8.89 -17.47
C ILE A 71 2.26 -7.50 -17.71
N LYS A 72 3.58 -7.35 -17.76
CA LYS A 72 4.23 -6.06 -18.06
C LYS A 72 3.77 -5.47 -19.40
N ASN A 73 3.69 -6.30 -20.43
CA ASN A 73 3.20 -5.87 -21.74
C ASN A 73 1.72 -5.47 -21.69
N LEU A 74 0.88 -6.21 -20.98
CA LEU A 74 -0.53 -5.87 -20.79
C LEU A 74 -0.69 -4.50 -20.11
N ILE A 75 0.03 -4.26 -19.00
CA ILE A 75 0.06 -2.98 -18.27
C ILE A 75 0.42 -1.83 -19.22
N SER A 76 1.47 -2.03 -20.04
CA SER A 76 1.91 -1.04 -21.03
C SER A 76 0.84 -0.76 -22.10
N ILE A 77 0.22 -1.81 -22.67
CA ILE A 77 -0.86 -1.68 -23.67
C ILE A 77 -2.08 -0.97 -23.09
N LYS A 78 -2.41 -1.23 -21.83
CA LYS A 78 -3.55 -0.62 -21.15
C LYS A 78 -3.26 0.82 -20.69
N GLY A 79 -2.00 1.26 -20.69
CA GLY A 79 -1.62 2.59 -20.25
C GLY A 79 -1.86 2.84 -18.74
N ILE A 80 -1.90 1.77 -17.94
CA ILE A 80 -2.09 1.83 -16.48
C ILE A 80 -0.75 1.60 -15.77
N ALA A 81 -0.54 2.20 -14.61
CA ALA A 81 0.67 1.95 -13.82
C ALA A 81 0.45 0.85 -12.78
N VAL A 82 1.53 0.21 -12.33
CA VAL A 82 1.48 -0.62 -11.11
C VAL A 82 1.71 0.30 -9.91
N SER A 83 0.65 0.55 -9.13
CA SER A 83 0.70 1.44 -7.96
C SER A 83 1.48 0.81 -6.81
N ASN A 84 1.29 -0.47 -6.56
CA ASN A 84 1.92 -1.25 -5.49
C ASN A 84 1.89 -2.75 -5.84
N LEU A 85 2.83 -3.52 -5.27
CA LEU A 85 2.70 -4.96 -5.13
C LEU A 85 2.32 -5.27 -3.68
N ASN A 86 1.13 -5.81 -3.47
CA ASN A 86 0.64 -6.15 -2.14
C ASN A 86 1.10 -7.57 -1.75
N ALA A 87 2.11 -7.66 -0.89
CA ALA A 87 2.68 -8.89 -0.36
C ALA A 87 2.22 -9.18 1.08
N PHE A 88 1.06 -8.66 1.46
CA PHE A 88 0.54 -8.80 2.82
C PHE A 88 0.18 -10.26 3.14
N THR A 89 -0.72 -10.85 2.36
CA THR A 89 -1.18 -12.23 2.58
C THR A 89 -0.24 -13.28 2.02
N LEU A 90 -0.36 -14.52 2.48
CA LEU A 90 0.44 -15.65 1.98
C LEU A 90 -0.37 -16.95 1.97
N TYR A 91 -1.60 -16.90 1.43
CA TYR A 91 -2.50 -18.05 1.30
C TYR A 91 -1.92 -19.19 0.45
N ALA A 92 -0.97 -18.90 -0.44
CA ALA A 92 -0.28 -19.92 -1.21
C ALA A 92 0.47 -20.94 -0.35
N ILE A 93 0.82 -20.58 0.89
CA ILE A 93 1.60 -21.42 1.83
C ILE A 93 0.84 -21.64 3.14
N GLY A 94 0.14 -20.61 3.65
CA GLY A 94 -0.52 -20.63 4.94
C GLY A 94 -1.87 -19.94 4.95
N ASP A 95 -1.96 -18.79 5.61
CA ASP A 95 -3.21 -17.99 5.71
C ASP A 95 -2.94 -16.48 5.53
N VAL A 96 -3.87 -15.63 5.98
CA VAL A 96 -3.75 -14.17 5.86
C VAL A 96 -2.52 -13.62 6.56
N TYR A 97 -2.15 -14.16 7.72
CA TYR A 97 -1.08 -13.67 8.57
C TYR A 97 0.12 -14.62 8.69
N HIS A 98 -0.05 -15.90 8.39
CA HIS A 98 0.99 -16.92 8.55
C HIS A 98 1.41 -17.55 7.22
N PRO A 99 2.70 -17.83 7.01
CA PRO A 99 3.83 -17.45 7.88
C PRO A 99 4.00 -15.94 7.98
N SER A 100 4.33 -15.44 9.17
CA SER A 100 4.56 -14.03 9.45
C SER A 100 6.06 -13.71 9.58
N TRP A 101 6.38 -12.42 9.73
CA TRP A 101 7.75 -11.96 10.00
C TRP A 101 8.29 -12.37 11.37
N ILE A 102 7.39 -12.72 12.31
CA ILE A 102 7.71 -12.97 13.72
C ILE A 102 7.53 -14.43 14.12
N GLU A 103 7.41 -15.34 13.14
CA GLU A 103 7.37 -16.77 13.44
C GLU A 103 8.55 -17.19 14.34
N GLU A 104 8.27 -17.95 15.41
CA GLU A 104 9.32 -18.53 16.25
C GLU A 104 10.07 -19.65 15.52
N ASP A 105 9.37 -20.34 14.61
CA ASP A 105 9.96 -21.31 13.69
C ASP A 105 10.72 -20.60 12.57
N LEU A 106 12.04 -20.85 12.50
CA LEU A 106 12.93 -20.23 11.53
C LEU A 106 12.61 -20.61 10.08
N GLU A 107 12.11 -21.84 9.83
CA GLU A 107 11.77 -22.29 8.47
C GLU A 107 10.54 -21.53 7.99
N LEU A 108 9.50 -21.42 8.81
CA LEU A 108 8.29 -20.64 8.49
C LEU A 108 8.63 -19.15 8.28
N ARG A 109 9.43 -18.55 9.17
CA ARG A 109 9.86 -17.16 9.03
C ARG A 109 10.65 -16.92 7.74
N SER A 110 11.53 -17.87 7.37
CA SER A 110 12.26 -17.81 6.12
C SER A 110 11.35 -17.80 4.88
N LEU A 111 10.19 -18.47 4.93
CA LEU A 111 9.21 -18.41 3.84
C LEU A 111 8.65 -17.00 3.64
N ARG A 112 8.32 -16.27 4.73
CA ARG A 112 7.87 -14.87 4.67
C ARG A 112 8.96 -13.96 4.09
N ILE A 113 10.19 -14.09 4.58
CA ILE A 113 11.35 -13.34 4.12
C ILE A 113 11.57 -13.58 2.61
N GLN A 114 11.61 -14.83 2.20
CA GLN A 114 11.82 -15.20 0.80
C GLN A 114 10.68 -14.72 -0.11
N HIS A 115 9.43 -14.85 0.33
CA HIS A 115 8.28 -14.31 -0.39
C HIS A 115 8.44 -12.81 -0.66
N THR A 116 8.77 -12.03 0.36
CA THR A 116 8.96 -10.58 0.21
C THR A 116 10.15 -10.24 -0.70
N ILE A 117 11.26 -10.97 -0.60
CA ILE A 117 12.41 -10.82 -1.52
C ILE A 117 11.97 -11.03 -2.98
N GLU A 118 11.20 -12.08 -3.26
CA GLU A 118 10.73 -12.35 -4.62
C GLU A 118 9.70 -11.31 -5.09
N CYS A 119 8.84 -10.81 -4.19
CA CYS A 119 7.95 -9.68 -4.50
C CYS A 119 8.72 -8.41 -4.86
N VAL A 120 9.79 -8.09 -4.14
CA VAL A 120 10.68 -6.93 -4.45
C VAL A 120 11.29 -7.08 -5.85
N LYS A 121 11.82 -8.25 -6.19
CA LYS A 121 12.37 -8.52 -7.53
C LYS A 121 11.31 -8.42 -8.62
N MET A 122 10.11 -8.94 -8.36
CA MET A 122 8.98 -8.87 -9.29
C MET A 122 8.50 -7.43 -9.47
N ALA A 123 8.45 -6.62 -8.40
CA ALA A 123 8.10 -5.21 -8.45
C ALA A 123 9.02 -4.43 -9.40
N ALA A 124 10.33 -4.62 -9.27
CA ALA A 124 11.32 -4.01 -10.17
C ALA A 124 11.07 -4.38 -11.64
N LYS A 125 10.72 -5.64 -11.94
CA LYS A 125 10.43 -6.11 -13.31
C LYS A 125 9.15 -5.51 -13.85
N LEU A 126 8.09 -5.40 -13.04
CA LEU A 126 6.79 -4.84 -13.42
C LEU A 126 6.78 -3.30 -13.42
N GLY A 127 7.81 -2.65 -12.85
CA GLY A 127 7.96 -1.21 -12.82
C GLY A 127 7.32 -0.53 -11.59
N SER A 128 6.89 -1.30 -10.59
CA SER A 128 6.52 -0.75 -9.29
C SER A 128 7.75 -0.30 -8.51
N LYS A 129 7.59 0.74 -7.71
CA LYS A 129 8.63 1.26 -6.81
C LYS A 129 8.45 0.83 -5.36
N ILE A 130 7.35 0.16 -5.06
CA ILE A 130 6.94 -0.19 -3.71
C ILE A 130 6.36 -1.60 -3.64
N VAL A 131 6.53 -2.22 -2.48
CA VAL A 131 5.90 -3.48 -2.06
C VAL A 131 5.38 -3.28 -0.66
N SER A 132 4.07 -3.46 -0.41
CA SER A 132 3.51 -3.44 0.95
C SER A 132 3.54 -4.84 1.57
N THR A 133 3.65 -4.88 2.90
CA THR A 133 3.69 -6.13 3.68
C THR A 133 3.02 -5.94 5.03
N GLU A 134 2.63 -7.05 5.64
CA GLU A 134 2.04 -7.08 6.97
C GLU A 134 3.03 -6.58 8.06
N PRO A 135 2.54 -6.06 9.18
CA PRO A 135 3.35 -5.35 10.17
C PRO A 135 3.90 -6.24 11.29
N GLY A 136 4.14 -7.51 11.03
CA GLY A 136 4.76 -8.45 11.98
C GLY A 136 3.86 -9.57 12.50
N GLY A 137 2.62 -9.68 12.04
CA GLY A 137 1.69 -10.76 12.39
C GLY A 137 1.06 -10.68 13.79
N PRO A 138 0.12 -11.61 14.10
CA PRO A 138 -0.55 -11.66 15.40
C PRO A 138 0.41 -12.03 16.54
N ILE A 139 0.26 -11.35 17.69
CA ILE A 139 1.10 -11.59 18.89
C ILE A 139 0.47 -12.53 19.92
N ILE A 140 -0.81 -12.90 19.75
CA ILE A 140 -1.63 -13.57 20.80
C ILE A 140 -1.12 -14.98 21.15
N SER A 141 -0.51 -15.67 20.20
CA SER A 141 -0.05 -17.07 20.38
C SER A 141 1.45 -17.21 20.61
N SER A 142 2.19 -16.11 20.67
CA SER A 142 3.65 -16.15 20.86
C SER A 142 4.05 -16.39 22.31
N SER A 143 5.13 -17.16 22.52
CA SER A 143 5.80 -17.30 23.81
C SER A 143 6.71 -16.12 24.14
N LEU A 144 7.01 -15.26 23.15
CA LEU A 144 7.90 -14.10 23.26
C LEU A 144 7.13 -12.86 23.69
N ASN A 145 7.81 -11.94 24.38
CA ASN A 145 7.25 -10.64 24.68
C ASN A 145 7.37 -9.70 23.46
N ARG A 146 6.63 -8.56 23.49
CA ARG A 146 6.58 -7.60 22.37
C ARG A 146 7.97 -7.10 21.95
N GLU A 147 8.88 -6.84 22.87
CA GLU A 147 10.24 -6.37 22.57
C GLU A 147 11.04 -7.43 21.78
N GLN A 148 10.93 -8.68 22.19
CA GLN A 148 11.56 -9.82 21.49
C GLN A 148 10.97 -10.01 20.09
N LEU A 149 9.64 -9.87 19.94
CA LEU A 149 8.95 -9.97 18.65
C LEU A 149 9.36 -8.81 17.72
N LEU A 150 9.44 -7.58 18.24
CA LEU A 150 9.90 -6.42 17.49
C LEU A 150 11.35 -6.60 17.00
N LYS A 151 12.22 -7.14 17.88
CA LYS A 151 13.58 -7.49 17.46
C LYS A 151 13.59 -8.54 16.36
N THR A 152 12.79 -9.60 16.47
CA THR A 152 12.66 -10.63 15.45
C THR A 152 12.19 -10.06 14.12
N PHE A 153 11.22 -9.14 14.15
CA PHE A 153 10.73 -8.43 12.95
C PHE A 153 11.84 -7.62 12.27
N ILE A 154 12.60 -6.83 13.06
CA ILE A 154 13.72 -6.02 12.56
C ILE A 154 14.80 -6.90 11.97
N ASP A 155 15.20 -7.96 12.67
CA ASP A 155 16.21 -8.92 12.19
C ASP A 155 15.77 -9.51 10.83
N SER A 156 14.49 -9.87 10.70
CA SER A 156 13.90 -10.41 9.44
C SER A 156 13.87 -9.37 8.31
N LEU A 157 13.48 -8.12 8.58
CA LEU A 157 13.49 -7.04 7.59
C LEU A 157 14.91 -6.74 7.11
N THR A 158 15.91 -6.84 7.99
CA THR A 158 17.32 -6.61 7.67
C THR A 158 17.83 -7.57 6.59
N GLU A 159 17.24 -8.76 6.44
CA GLU A 159 17.60 -9.70 5.36
C GLU A 159 17.06 -9.23 4.00
N VAL A 160 15.94 -8.50 3.97
CA VAL A 160 15.28 -8.03 2.74
C VAL A 160 15.81 -6.68 2.28
N VAL A 161 16.19 -5.79 3.21
CA VAL A 161 16.66 -4.42 2.93
C VAL A 161 17.73 -4.33 1.84
N PRO A 162 18.83 -5.14 1.84
CA PRO A 162 19.86 -5.02 0.81
C PRO A 162 19.35 -5.33 -0.61
N ILE A 163 18.35 -6.21 -0.71
CA ILE A 163 17.73 -6.55 -1.99
C ILE A 163 16.83 -5.40 -2.44
N ALA A 164 16.03 -4.84 -1.55
CA ALA A 164 15.16 -3.72 -1.81
C ALA A 164 15.94 -2.48 -2.28
N GLU A 165 17.04 -2.16 -1.61
CA GLU A 165 17.94 -1.07 -1.99
C GLU A 165 18.58 -1.29 -3.37
N LYS A 166 19.07 -2.52 -3.64
CA LYS A 166 19.65 -2.89 -4.95
C LYS A 166 18.62 -2.74 -6.08
N GLU A 167 17.41 -3.22 -5.87
CA GLU A 167 16.33 -3.15 -6.86
C GLU A 167 15.66 -1.75 -6.90
N ARG A 168 15.99 -0.85 -5.98
CA ARG A 168 15.39 0.49 -5.81
C ARG A 168 13.88 0.41 -5.60
N VAL A 169 13.45 -0.54 -4.79
CA VAL A 169 12.06 -0.77 -4.38
C VAL A 169 11.97 -0.51 -2.89
N LYS A 170 10.96 0.23 -2.44
CA LYS A 170 10.70 0.45 -1.02
C LYS A 170 9.78 -0.65 -0.48
N ILE A 171 9.99 -1.02 0.77
CA ILE A 171 9.13 -1.94 1.51
C ILE A 171 8.25 -1.08 2.41
N LEU A 172 6.94 -1.21 2.25
CA LEU A 172 5.98 -0.45 3.02
C LEU A 172 5.38 -1.33 4.10
N ILE A 173 5.62 -0.96 5.34
CA ILE A 173 4.94 -1.57 6.49
C ILE A 173 3.53 -0.99 6.55
N GLU A 174 2.54 -1.86 6.74
CA GLU A 174 1.13 -1.50 6.83
C GLU A 174 0.59 -1.81 8.23
N PRO A 175 0.62 -0.85 9.18
CA PRO A 175 0.06 -1.06 10.51
C PRO A 175 -1.39 -1.52 10.45
N GLU A 176 -1.71 -2.57 11.23
CA GLU A 176 -3.05 -3.17 11.24
C GLU A 176 -3.49 -3.53 12.66
N PRO A 177 -4.77 -3.31 13.01
CA PRO A 177 -5.31 -3.72 14.30
C PRO A 177 -4.99 -5.19 14.65
N GLU A 178 -4.66 -5.44 15.92
CA GLU A 178 -4.37 -6.76 16.49
C GLU A 178 -3.04 -7.41 16.06
N LEU A 179 -2.24 -6.76 15.19
CA LEU A 179 -0.91 -7.23 14.81
C LEU A 179 0.21 -6.58 15.65
N LEU A 180 1.47 -6.88 15.38
CA LEU A 180 2.61 -6.39 16.18
C LEU A 180 2.71 -4.85 16.17
N ILE A 181 2.46 -4.23 15.01
CA ILE A 181 2.45 -2.78 14.83
C ILE A 181 1.06 -2.37 14.36
N GLN A 182 0.33 -1.62 15.21
CA GLN A 182 -1.08 -1.31 15.00
C GLN A 182 -1.36 0.17 14.78
N ASN A 183 -0.49 1.05 15.25
CA ASN A 183 -0.76 2.47 15.34
C ASN A 183 0.49 3.31 15.02
N SER A 184 0.29 4.62 14.92
CA SER A 184 1.34 5.56 14.53
C SER A 184 2.50 5.64 15.51
N GLN A 185 2.27 5.40 16.80
CA GLN A 185 3.33 5.42 17.81
C GLN A 185 4.22 4.17 17.67
N GLU A 186 3.62 3.01 17.52
CA GLU A 186 4.34 1.74 17.32
C GLU A 186 5.12 1.72 16.00
N PHE A 187 4.56 2.34 14.94
CA PHE A 187 5.28 2.52 13.69
C PHE A 187 6.52 3.42 13.85
N LEU A 188 6.41 4.51 14.59
CA LEU A 188 7.57 5.38 14.84
C LEU A 188 8.63 4.69 15.71
N GLU A 189 8.23 3.88 16.69
CA GLU A 189 9.15 3.05 17.48
C GLU A 189 9.95 2.09 16.57
N LEU A 190 9.30 1.48 15.57
CA LEU A 190 9.98 0.67 14.57
C LEU A 190 10.99 1.53 13.76
N MET A 191 10.56 2.71 13.29
CA MET A 191 11.41 3.57 12.46
C MET A 191 12.63 4.12 13.20
N ASP A 192 12.52 4.34 14.51
CA ASP A 192 13.65 4.73 15.37
C ASP A 192 14.73 3.61 15.49
N MET A 193 14.36 2.37 15.19
CA MET A 193 15.24 1.19 15.31
C MET A 193 15.80 0.72 13.95
N ILE A 194 15.26 1.22 12.83
CA ILE A 194 15.67 0.81 11.46
C ILE A 194 16.36 1.97 10.74
N GLU A 195 17.63 1.76 10.39
CA GLU A 195 18.40 2.71 9.62
C GLU A 195 18.39 2.38 8.11
N SER A 196 17.20 2.42 7.47
CA SER A 196 17.12 2.23 6.01
C SER A 196 16.08 3.14 5.38
N PRO A 197 16.44 3.90 4.32
CA PRO A 197 15.52 4.76 3.61
C PRO A 197 14.50 3.99 2.78
N CYS A 198 14.68 2.68 2.58
CA CYS A 198 13.76 1.87 1.80
C CYS A 198 12.60 1.30 2.62
N ILE A 199 12.62 1.41 3.96
CA ILE A 199 11.47 1.07 4.80
C ILE A 199 10.58 2.31 4.95
N LYS A 200 9.33 2.18 4.59
CA LYS A 200 8.35 3.28 4.53
C LYS A 200 6.98 2.78 5.00
N LEU A 201 5.96 3.60 4.84
CA LEU A 201 4.61 3.37 5.32
C LEU A 201 3.63 3.19 4.17
N ASN A 202 2.85 2.11 4.19
CA ASN A 202 1.54 2.06 3.56
C ASN A 202 0.52 2.55 4.60
N PHE A 203 -0.08 3.71 4.36
CA PHE A 203 -1.05 4.29 5.27
C PHE A 203 -2.45 3.81 4.90
N ASP A 204 -2.94 2.79 5.60
CA ASP A 204 -4.33 2.35 5.49
C ASP A 204 -5.22 3.22 6.38
N ILE A 205 -6.15 3.98 5.79
CA ILE A 205 -6.98 4.92 6.53
C ILE A 205 -7.96 4.22 7.48
N GLY A 206 -8.45 3.04 7.09
CA GLY A 206 -9.37 2.27 7.92
C GLY A 206 -8.69 1.66 9.13
N HIS A 207 -7.46 1.17 8.97
CA HIS A 207 -6.69 0.59 10.07
C HIS A 207 -6.42 1.63 11.17
N PHE A 208 -5.90 2.81 10.81
CA PHE A 208 -5.69 3.89 11.78
C PHE A 208 -7.01 4.40 12.38
N PHE A 209 -8.10 4.42 11.60
CA PHE A 209 -9.43 4.75 12.13
C PHE A 209 -9.90 3.69 13.14
N CYS A 210 -9.71 2.41 12.88
CA CYS A 210 -10.12 1.31 13.76
C CYS A 210 -9.44 1.38 15.14
N VAL A 211 -8.14 1.71 15.18
CA VAL A 211 -7.41 1.86 16.45
C VAL A 211 -7.65 3.20 17.16
N GLY A 212 -8.51 4.05 16.62
CA GLY A 212 -8.99 5.25 17.29
C GLY A 212 -8.19 6.51 17.03
N GLU A 213 -7.29 6.51 16.06
CA GLU A 213 -6.52 7.69 15.72
C GLU A 213 -7.33 8.74 14.93
N ASP A 214 -6.95 10.00 15.06
CA ASP A 214 -7.41 11.11 14.23
C ASP A 214 -6.61 11.08 12.91
N LEU A 215 -7.26 10.66 11.83
CA LEU A 215 -6.61 10.45 10.54
C LEU A 215 -5.82 11.67 10.05
N CYS A 216 -6.40 12.87 10.16
CA CYS A 216 -5.73 14.09 9.69
C CYS A 216 -4.45 14.38 10.49
N LYS A 217 -4.49 14.26 11.80
CA LYS A 217 -3.31 14.46 12.64
C LYS A 217 -2.27 13.38 12.39
N THR A 218 -2.70 12.13 12.20
CA THR A 218 -1.82 11.00 11.96
C THR A 218 -1.14 11.12 10.60
N ILE A 219 -1.84 11.57 9.55
CA ILE A 219 -1.23 11.87 8.24
C ILE A 219 -0.15 12.94 8.37
N TYR A 220 -0.42 14.07 9.05
CA TYR A 220 0.61 15.09 9.29
C TYR A 220 1.80 14.54 10.07
N LYS A 221 1.55 13.73 11.11
CA LYS A 221 2.59 13.13 11.97
C LYS A 221 3.51 12.19 11.18
N LEU A 222 2.98 11.44 10.23
CA LEU A 222 3.70 10.40 9.48
C LEU A 222 4.06 10.78 8.05
N ALA A 223 3.83 12.04 7.64
CA ALA A 223 3.96 12.49 6.25
C ALA A 223 5.28 12.11 5.56
N ASP A 224 6.41 12.17 6.29
CA ASP A 224 7.75 11.86 5.75
C ASP A 224 7.97 10.35 5.48
N TYR A 225 7.08 9.51 5.98
CA TYR A 225 7.16 8.06 5.81
C TYR A 225 6.16 7.52 4.80
N ILE A 226 5.06 8.24 4.51
CA ILE A 226 3.97 7.75 3.66
C ILE A 226 4.41 7.72 2.20
N GLU A 227 4.32 6.53 1.57
CA GLU A 227 4.60 6.33 0.14
C GLU A 227 3.38 5.80 -0.62
N HIS A 228 2.35 5.36 0.11
CA HIS A 228 1.13 4.79 -0.44
C HIS A 228 -0.02 4.93 0.56
N PHE A 229 -1.25 5.00 0.05
CA PHE A 229 -2.46 4.94 0.85
C PHE A 229 -3.33 3.77 0.43
N HIS A 230 -3.90 3.04 1.40
CA HIS A 230 -5.10 2.25 1.19
C HIS A 230 -6.34 3.05 1.58
N ILE A 231 -7.38 2.88 0.76
CA ILE A 231 -8.63 3.65 0.84
C ILE A 231 -9.80 2.67 0.88
N GLU A 232 -10.56 2.71 1.95
CA GLU A 232 -11.81 2.03 2.19
C GLU A 232 -12.61 2.85 3.20
N ASP A 233 -13.83 2.47 3.49
CA ASP A 233 -14.61 3.08 4.57
C ASP A 233 -14.80 2.09 5.73
N ILE A 234 -15.05 2.62 6.90
CA ILE A 234 -15.21 1.83 8.13
C ILE A 234 -16.48 2.24 8.85
N SER A 235 -17.17 1.28 9.49
CA SER A 235 -18.36 1.53 10.28
C SER A 235 -18.05 2.40 11.52
N LYS A 236 -19.08 3.04 12.07
CA LYS A 236 -18.94 3.87 13.30
C LYS A 236 -18.50 3.05 14.52
N GLU A 237 -18.73 1.75 14.50
CA GLU A 237 -18.30 0.80 15.54
C GLU A 237 -16.81 0.47 15.46
N ARG A 238 -16.10 0.97 14.43
CA ARG A 238 -14.68 0.76 14.18
C ARG A 238 -14.31 -0.72 14.04
N ILE A 239 -15.22 -1.50 13.47
CA ILE A 239 -14.93 -2.90 13.15
C ILE A 239 -14.05 -2.93 11.92
N HIS A 240 -12.91 -3.64 12.02
CA HIS A 240 -11.99 -3.83 10.91
C HIS A 240 -12.66 -4.69 9.81
N LYS A 241 -13.42 -4.01 8.97
CA LYS A 241 -14.08 -4.55 7.79
C LYS A 241 -14.19 -3.46 6.75
N HIS A 242 -13.54 -3.64 5.64
CA HIS A 242 -13.52 -2.67 4.54
C HIS A 242 -14.93 -2.51 3.94
N LEU A 243 -15.43 -1.29 3.95
CA LEU A 243 -16.69 -0.88 3.33
C LEU A 243 -16.38 -0.04 2.08
N LEU A 244 -17.33 -0.02 1.17
CA LEU A 244 -17.29 0.87 0.00
C LEU A 244 -17.17 2.34 0.48
N PRO A 245 -16.25 3.16 -0.07
CA PRO A 245 -16.15 4.56 0.25
C PRO A 245 -17.50 5.29 0.16
N GLY A 246 -17.91 5.93 1.26
CA GLY A 246 -19.21 6.58 1.44
C GLY A 246 -20.27 5.73 2.13
N GLU A 247 -20.02 4.46 2.44
CA GLU A 247 -20.95 3.59 3.19
C GLU A 247 -20.64 3.51 4.70
N GLY A 248 -19.52 4.09 5.14
CA GLY A 248 -19.10 4.16 6.54
C GLY A 248 -19.19 5.58 7.10
N VAL A 249 -18.21 5.95 7.93
CA VAL A 249 -18.20 7.24 8.64
C VAL A 249 -16.89 8.03 8.50
N ILE A 250 -15.96 7.59 7.66
CA ILE A 250 -14.70 8.31 7.45
C ILE A 250 -14.97 9.64 6.71
N ASP A 251 -14.45 10.74 7.26
CA ASP A 251 -14.52 12.05 6.59
C ASP A 251 -13.47 12.15 5.48
N PHE A 252 -13.76 11.51 4.34
CA PHE A 252 -12.91 11.53 3.14
C PHE A 252 -12.54 12.93 2.69
N LYS A 253 -13.44 13.91 2.84
CA LYS A 253 -13.17 15.28 2.42
C LYS A 253 -12.02 15.90 3.22
N SER A 254 -12.00 15.70 4.52
CA SER A 254 -10.92 16.15 5.40
C SER A 254 -9.65 15.35 5.17
N VAL A 255 -9.74 14.02 5.03
CA VAL A 255 -8.60 13.13 4.75
C VAL A 255 -7.91 13.53 3.44
N PHE A 256 -8.64 13.63 2.33
CA PHE A 256 -8.08 13.96 1.01
C PHE A 256 -7.50 15.37 0.95
N ARG A 257 -8.12 16.33 1.66
CA ARG A 257 -7.52 17.66 1.84
C ARG A 257 -6.17 17.57 2.57
N THR A 258 -6.10 16.80 3.66
CA THR A 258 -4.85 16.63 4.42
C THR A 258 -3.77 15.94 3.59
N ILE A 259 -4.12 14.92 2.79
CA ILE A 259 -3.18 14.27 1.86
C ILE A 259 -2.59 15.28 0.86
N ARG A 260 -3.41 16.20 0.34
CA ARG A 260 -2.92 17.30 -0.51
C ARG A 260 -2.04 18.28 0.25
N ASP A 261 -2.45 18.66 1.46
CA ASP A 261 -1.73 19.64 2.29
C ASP A 261 -0.31 19.17 2.66
N VAL A 262 -0.09 17.86 2.83
CA VAL A 262 1.25 17.28 3.03
C VAL A 262 2.04 17.11 1.73
N GLY A 263 1.46 17.43 0.57
CA GLY A 263 2.13 17.37 -0.72
C GLY A 263 2.34 15.96 -1.27
N PHE A 264 1.51 15.00 -0.88
CA PHE A 264 1.59 13.63 -1.40
C PHE A 264 1.18 13.55 -2.86
N ASP A 265 2.02 12.96 -3.73
CA ASP A 265 1.85 12.83 -5.18
C ASP A 265 1.84 11.37 -5.68
N GLY A 266 1.73 10.42 -4.73
CA GLY A 266 1.69 8.99 -4.99
C GLY A 266 0.31 8.45 -5.37
N TYR A 267 0.10 7.17 -5.08
CA TYR A 267 -1.17 6.47 -5.32
C TYR A 267 -1.96 6.29 -4.03
N ALA A 268 -3.27 6.53 -4.12
CA ALA A 268 -4.26 6.09 -3.16
C ALA A 268 -5.05 4.94 -3.78
N THR A 269 -4.84 3.74 -3.28
CA THR A 269 -5.42 2.50 -3.80
C THR A 269 -6.66 2.11 -3.01
N VAL A 270 -7.79 1.98 -3.69
CA VAL A 270 -9.00 1.42 -3.09
C VAL A 270 -8.80 -0.07 -2.84
N GLU A 271 -8.97 -0.51 -1.60
CA GLU A 271 -8.80 -1.89 -1.18
C GLU A 271 -10.09 -2.47 -0.61
N LEU A 272 -10.76 -3.33 -1.39
CA LEU A 272 -12.10 -3.86 -1.08
C LEU A 272 -12.16 -5.38 -1.19
N TYR A 273 -11.24 -6.08 -0.53
CA TYR A 273 -11.15 -7.55 -0.53
C TYR A 273 -12.45 -8.29 -0.14
N PRO A 274 -13.42 -7.72 0.62
CA PRO A 274 -14.67 -8.42 0.91
C PRO A 274 -15.65 -8.53 -0.27
N TYR A 275 -15.44 -7.78 -1.36
CA TYR A 275 -16.44 -7.63 -2.44
C TYR A 275 -16.11 -8.49 -3.68
N GLN A 276 -15.63 -9.71 -3.50
CA GLN A 276 -15.19 -10.61 -4.58
C GLN A 276 -16.32 -11.02 -5.53
N GLU A 277 -17.59 -10.96 -5.10
CA GLU A 277 -18.75 -11.30 -5.93
C GLU A 277 -19.15 -10.18 -6.89
N CYS A 278 -18.73 -8.93 -6.64
CA CYS A 278 -19.10 -7.77 -7.45
C CYS A 278 -17.97 -6.73 -7.60
N PRO A 279 -16.72 -7.13 -7.88
CA PRO A 279 -15.56 -6.25 -7.82
C PRO A 279 -15.62 -5.09 -8.84
N GLU A 280 -16.11 -5.33 -10.06
CA GLU A 280 -16.27 -4.28 -11.08
C GLU A 280 -17.25 -3.20 -10.62
N HIS A 281 -18.37 -3.61 -10.00
CA HIS A 281 -19.37 -2.67 -9.49
C HIS A 281 -18.81 -1.78 -8.37
N VAL A 282 -18.12 -2.36 -7.37
CA VAL A 282 -17.56 -1.56 -6.27
C VAL A 282 -16.39 -0.71 -6.72
N ALA A 283 -15.58 -1.18 -7.69
CA ALA A 283 -14.54 -0.36 -8.28
C ALA A 283 -15.10 0.87 -9.00
N MET A 284 -16.16 0.69 -9.79
CA MET A 284 -16.86 1.81 -10.45
C MET A 284 -17.44 2.81 -9.43
N LYS A 285 -18.12 2.32 -8.40
CA LYS A 285 -18.74 3.16 -7.36
C LYS A 285 -17.69 3.93 -6.54
N SER A 286 -16.59 3.27 -6.18
CA SER A 286 -15.49 3.94 -5.49
C SER A 286 -14.91 5.08 -6.33
N LEU A 287 -14.67 4.85 -7.62
CA LEU A 287 -14.13 5.86 -8.51
C LEU A 287 -15.10 7.04 -8.68
N GLU A 288 -16.41 6.78 -8.86
CA GLU A 288 -17.44 7.82 -8.92
C GLU A 288 -17.44 8.70 -7.66
N PHE A 289 -17.35 8.09 -6.48
CA PHE A 289 -17.34 8.80 -5.20
C PHE A 289 -16.05 9.62 -5.01
N LEU A 290 -14.88 9.01 -5.27
CA LEU A 290 -13.58 9.62 -4.99
C LEU A 290 -13.19 10.72 -5.99
N ASN A 291 -13.60 10.62 -7.26
CA ASN A 291 -13.31 11.64 -8.28
C ASN A 291 -13.83 13.03 -7.87
N GLY A 292 -14.90 13.11 -7.09
CA GLY A 292 -15.41 14.38 -6.55
C GLY A 292 -14.53 14.99 -5.44
N LEU A 293 -13.53 14.28 -4.95
CA LEU A 293 -12.67 14.67 -3.82
C LEU A 293 -11.21 14.93 -4.23
N VAL A 294 -10.77 14.36 -5.35
CA VAL A 294 -9.38 14.45 -5.84
C VAL A 294 -9.11 15.75 -6.60
N CYS A 295 -10.16 16.45 -7.05
CA CYS A 295 -10.08 17.71 -7.81
C CYS A 295 -9.90 18.94 -6.92
#